data_7a8b79231315faadb86a2576474c00a4
#
_entry.id   7a8b79231315faadb86a2576474c00a4
#
_cell.length_a   1.000
_cell.length_b   1.000
_cell.length_c   1.000
_cell.angle_alpha   90.00
_cell.angle_beta   90.00
_cell.angle_gamma   90.00
#
_symmetry.space_group_name_H-M   'P 1'
#
loop_
_entity.id
_entity.type
_entity.pdbx_description
1 polymer ?
#
loop_
_entity_poly.entity_id
_entity_poly.type
_entity_poly.pdbx_seq_one_letter_code
_entity_poly.pdbx_strand_id
1 'polypeptide(L)'
;SVYKTLADEILPQLRRARLTANYEVIGRSDEEINAAFDAKEDSISVDELLYAATLTNDNARKEAIYKRTIEKYPNDYRAYNNLGMMAYMAGDKAAAENYFKQAASKSSSAAEVNTNLGLCELVKGNVAEAENYLSKSTGANTANEALGNLYIKQGQYDKAVAAFGDTKTNSAALAQILAKDYNKAKNTLTAVKNPDAYTDYLMAIVGARTNNADLVKSSLAKVAQKDANLAAHAKIDREFAKYDIQ
;
A
#
# COMPACT_ATOMS: atom_id res chain seq x y z
N SER A 1 36.35 -62.92 19.96
CA SER A 1 37.02 -62.98 18.66
C SER A 1 36.51 -61.80 17.82
N VAL A 2 37.45 -61.12 17.16
CA VAL A 2 37.21 -59.92 16.36
C VAL A 2 36.05 -60.15 15.36
N TYR A 3 35.88 -61.31 14.83
CA TYR A 3 34.80 -61.68 13.91
C TYR A 3 33.43 -61.61 14.56
N LYS A 4 33.30 -61.98 15.83
CA LYS A 4 32.02 -61.94 16.55
C LYS A 4 31.61 -60.49 16.85
N THR A 5 32.51 -59.64 17.24
CA THR A 5 32.28 -58.21 17.41
C THR A 5 31.89 -57.54 16.10
N LEU A 6 32.56 -57.89 14.99
CA LEU A 6 32.22 -57.37 13.66
C LEU A 6 30.80 -57.82 13.21
N ALA A 7 30.42 -59.03 13.46
CA ALA A 7 29.14 -59.61 13.05
C ALA A 7 27.95 -59.12 13.93
N ASP A 8 28.19 -58.96 15.24
CA ASP A 8 27.11 -58.65 16.21
C ASP A 8 26.94 -57.18 16.43
N GLU A 9 28.00 -56.36 16.30
CA GLU A 9 27.95 -54.93 16.64
C GLU A 9 28.14 -54.02 15.41
N ILE A 10 29.04 -54.33 14.51
CA ILE A 10 29.36 -53.40 13.39
C ILE A 10 28.54 -53.66 12.17
N LEU A 11 28.42 -54.90 11.73
CA LEU A 11 27.62 -55.24 10.51
C LEU A 11 26.13 -54.88 10.62
N PRO A 12 25.45 -55.01 11.78
CA PRO A 12 24.06 -54.56 11.87
C PRO A 12 23.94 -53.05 11.73
N GLN A 13 24.95 -52.28 12.14
CA GLN A 13 24.94 -50.82 11.96
C GLN A 13 25.20 -50.39 10.51
N LEU A 14 26.04 -51.13 9.80
CA LEU A 14 26.32 -50.92 8.37
C LEU A 14 25.21 -51.38 7.41
N ARG A 15 24.34 -52.28 7.89
CA ARG A 15 23.20 -52.78 7.12
C ARG A 15 21.99 -51.87 7.15
N ARG A 16 22.08 -50.69 7.71
CA ARG A 16 20.97 -49.71 7.68
C ARG A 16 20.80 -49.17 6.26
N ALA A 17 19.75 -49.57 5.58
CA ALA A 17 19.30 -48.86 4.40
C ALA A 17 18.73 -47.51 4.83
N ARG A 18 19.36 -46.40 4.43
CA ARG A 18 18.80 -45.06 4.60
C ARG A 18 17.99 -44.77 3.35
N LEU A 19 16.70 -44.85 3.45
CA LEU A 19 15.79 -44.37 2.42
C LEU A 19 15.63 -42.87 2.59
N THR A 20 16.07 -42.10 1.58
CA THR A 20 15.80 -40.67 1.48
C THR A 20 14.77 -40.53 0.36
N ALA A 21 13.55 -40.13 0.69
CA ALA A 21 12.54 -39.79 -0.30
C ALA A 21 12.66 -38.25 -0.55
N ASN A 22 13.08 -37.91 -1.75
CA ASN A 22 12.97 -36.55 -2.25
C ASN A 22 11.60 -36.45 -2.93
N TYR A 23 10.76 -35.52 -2.48
CA TYR A 23 9.51 -35.22 -3.13
C TYR A 23 9.47 -33.73 -3.46
N GLU A 24 8.93 -33.40 -4.61
CA GLU A 24 8.63 -32.06 -5.05
C GLU A 24 7.14 -31.83 -4.81
N VAL A 25 6.81 -30.77 -4.09
CA VAL A 25 5.42 -30.37 -3.92
C VAL A 25 5.08 -29.49 -5.12
N ILE A 26 4.36 -30.04 -6.08
CA ILE A 26 3.80 -29.29 -7.20
C ILE A 26 2.52 -28.61 -6.69
N GLY A 27 2.49 -27.27 -6.67
CA GLY A 27 1.29 -26.50 -6.34
C GLY A 27 0.20 -26.72 -7.40
N ARG A 28 -1.06 -26.47 -7.02
CA ARG A 28 -2.19 -26.47 -7.97
C ARG A 28 -2.01 -25.37 -9.01
N SER A 29 -2.44 -25.63 -10.25
CA SER A 29 -2.58 -24.61 -11.28
C SER A 29 -3.74 -23.64 -10.97
N ASP A 30 -3.83 -22.52 -11.68
CA ASP A 30 -4.91 -21.54 -11.52
C ASP A 30 -6.29 -22.16 -11.75
N GLU A 31 -6.41 -23.07 -12.73
CA GLU A 31 -7.62 -23.80 -13.04
C GLU A 31 -8.00 -24.77 -11.90
N GLU A 32 -7.03 -25.49 -11.36
CA GLU A 32 -7.23 -26.43 -10.25
C GLU A 32 -7.63 -25.70 -8.97
N ILE A 33 -7.04 -24.51 -8.69
CA ILE A 33 -7.40 -23.66 -7.55
C ILE A 33 -8.84 -23.17 -7.69
N ASN A 34 -9.21 -22.68 -8.87
CA ASN A 34 -10.58 -22.23 -9.14
C ASN A 34 -11.59 -23.39 -9.02
N ALA A 35 -11.26 -24.57 -9.56
CA ALA A 35 -12.10 -25.75 -9.45
C ALA A 35 -12.26 -26.22 -7.99
N ALA A 36 -11.18 -26.21 -7.21
CA ALA A 36 -11.20 -26.56 -5.79
C ALA A 36 -12.07 -25.60 -4.95
N PHE A 37 -12.01 -24.30 -5.28
CA PHE A 37 -12.90 -23.31 -4.66
C PHE A 37 -14.38 -23.58 -5.02
N ASP A 38 -14.68 -23.78 -6.31
CA ASP A 38 -16.04 -24.01 -6.80
C ASP A 38 -16.64 -25.31 -6.25
N ALA A 39 -15.82 -26.36 -6.11
CA ALA A 39 -16.18 -27.64 -5.50
C ALA A 39 -16.23 -27.59 -3.96
N LYS A 40 -15.86 -26.46 -3.35
CA LYS A 40 -15.74 -26.30 -1.89
C LYS A 40 -14.84 -27.34 -1.23
N GLU A 41 -13.74 -27.69 -1.88
CA GLU A 41 -12.80 -28.70 -1.36
C GLU A 41 -12.25 -28.30 0.01
N ASP A 42 -12.20 -29.27 0.92
CA ASP A 42 -11.61 -29.05 2.24
C ASP A 42 -10.06 -29.01 2.21
N SER A 43 -9.46 -29.50 1.14
CA SER A 43 -8.01 -29.51 0.96
C SER A 43 -7.42 -28.17 0.52
N ILE A 44 -8.27 -27.20 0.08
CA ILE A 44 -7.80 -25.88 -0.35
C ILE A 44 -7.22 -25.08 0.84
N SER A 45 -6.00 -24.58 0.70
CA SER A 45 -5.29 -23.82 1.71
C SER A 45 -5.74 -22.35 1.76
N VAL A 46 -5.38 -21.66 2.83
CA VAL A 46 -5.66 -20.21 2.97
C VAL A 46 -4.96 -19.40 1.88
N ASP A 47 -3.72 -19.76 1.53
CA ASP A 47 -2.95 -19.05 0.51
C ASP A 47 -3.52 -19.27 -0.89
N GLU A 48 -3.98 -20.47 -1.20
CA GLU A 48 -4.69 -20.75 -2.46
C GLU A 48 -6.02 -20.00 -2.56
N LEU A 49 -6.79 -19.91 -1.47
CA LEU A 49 -8.01 -19.09 -1.46
C LEU A 49 -7.72 -17.59 -1.67
N LEU A 50 -6.73 -17.05 -0.98
CA LEU A 50 -6.35 -15.65 -1.16
C LEU A 50 -5.80 -15.40 -2.57
N TYR A 51 -5.05 -16.34 -3.12
CA TYR A 51 -4.56 -16.28 -4.50
C TYR A 51 -5.71 -16.36 -5.52
N ALA A 52 -6.69 -17.24 -5.32
CA ALA A 52 -7.88 -17.35 -6.18
C ALA A 52 -8.60 -16.00 -6.34
N ALA A 53 -8.65 -15.19 -5.29
CA ALA A 53 -9.25 -13.86 -5.36
C ALA A 53 -8.47 -12.90 -6.28
N THR A 54 -7.20 -13.15 -6.55
CA THR A 54 -6.39 -12.35 -7.49
C THR A 54 -6.61 -12.75 -8.94
N LEU A 55 -7.12 -13.96 -9.19
CA LEU A 55 -7.36 -14.50 -10.53
C LEU A 55 -8.65 -13.98 -11.19
N THR A 56 -9.45 -13.22 -10.47
CA THR A 56 -10.72 -12.67 -10.98
C THR A 56 -10.82 -11.16 -10.79
N ASN A 57 -11.51 -10.49 -11.70
CA ASN A 57 -11.91 -9.09 -11.56
C ASN A 57 -13.38 -8.94 -11.10
N ASP A 58 -14.11 -10.05 -10.98
CA ASP A 58 -15.49 -10.03 -10.48
C ASP A 58 -15.52 -9.84 -8.96
N ASN A 59 -16.04 -8.71 -8.52
CA ASN A 59 -16.13 -8.37 -7.11
C ASN A 59 -17.03 -9.35 -6.33
N ALA A 60 -18.11 -9.86 -6.94
CA ALA A 60 -18.99 -10.83 -6.27
C ALA A 60 -18.23 -12.15 -6.01
N ARG A 61 -17.42 -12.60 -6.99
CA ARG A 61 -16.55 -13.78 -6.82
C ARG A 61 -15.47 -13.55 -5.77
N LYS A 62 -14.80 -12.38 -5.78
CA LYS A 62 -13.81 -12.03 -4.74
C LYS A 62 -14.42 -12.07 -3.34
N GLU A 63 -15.59 -11.47 -3.18
CA GLU A 63 -16.30 -11.45 -1.89
C GLU A 63 -16.64 -12.87 -1.43
N ALA A 64 -17.13 -13.73 -2.33
CA ALA A 64 -17.43 -15.13 -2.02
C ALA A 64 -16.19 -15.89 -1.58
N ILE A 65 -15.04 -15.68 -2.25
CA ILE A 65 -13.76 -16.29 -1.90
C ILE A 65 -13.31 -15.85 -0.51
N TYR A 66 -13.33 -14.54 -0.21
CA TYR A 66 -12.92 -14.03 1.10
C TYR A 66 -13.87 -14.50 2.22
N LYS A 67 -15.19 -14.56 1.98
CA LYS A 67 -16.15 -15.13 2.93
C LYS A 67 -15.86 -16.61 3.21
N ARG A 68 -15.57 -17.39 2.16
CA ARG A 68 -15.16 -18.79 2.32
C ARG A 68 -13.84 -18.91 3.09
N THR A 69 -12.90 -17.99 2.84
CA THR A 69 -11.63 -17.94 3.57
C THR A 69 -11.87 -17.70 5.06
N ILE A 70 -12.73 -16.77 5.43
CA ILE A 70 -13.08 -16.50 6.83
C ILE A 70 -13.76 -17.71 7.49
N GLU A 71 -14.69 -18.36 6.77
CA GLU A 71 -15.40 -19.53 7.26
C GLU A 71 -14.42 -20.66 7.60
N LYS A 72 -13.46 -20.93 6.72
CA LYS A 72 -12.50 -22.02 6.87
C LYS A 72 -11.31 -21.66 7.76
N TYR A 73 -10.84 -20.42 7.68
CA TYR A 73 -9.66 -19.91 8.39
C TYR A 73 -10.00 -18.66 9.20
N PRO A 74 -10.83 -18.77 10.25
CA PRO A 74 -11.39 -17.62 10.97
C PRO A 74 -10.35 -16.79 11.74
N ASN A 75 -9.13 -17.30 11.88
CA ASN A 75 -8.03 -16.61 12.58
C ASN A 75 -7.04 -15.93 11.61
N ASP A 76 -7.21 -16.08 10.30
CA ASP A 76 -6.40 -15.37 9.32
C ASP A 76 -7.00 -13.96 9.08
N TYR A 77 -6.20 -12.93 9.32
CA TYR A 77 -6.67 -11.53 9.22
C TYR A 77 -6.84 -11.05 7.78
N ARG A 78 -6.15 -11.67 6.82
CA ARG A 78 -6.03 -11.16 5.44
C ARG A 78 -7.37 -11.08 4.71
N ALA A 79 -8.22 -12.08 4.87
CA ALA A 79 -9.54 -12.08 4.24
C ALA A 79 -10.46 -11.00 4.83
N TYR A 80 -10.42 -10.78 6.13
CA TYR A 80 -11.14 -9.66 6.77
C TYR A 80 -10.63 -8.31 6.25
N ASN A 81 -9.31 -8.13 6.18
CA ASN A 81 -8.70 -6.91 5.65
C ASN A 81 -9.14 -6.64 4.20
N ASN A 82 -9.15 -7.67 3.36
CA ASN A 82 -9.53 -7.54 1.96
C ASN A 82 -11.02 -7.24 1.78
N LEU A 83 -11.93 -7.83 2.59
CA LEU A 83 -13.33 -7.45 2.62
C LEU A 83 -13.53 -6.01 3.09
N GLY A 84 -12.74 -5.55 4.07
CA GLY A 84 -12.71 -4.16 4.48
C GLY A 84 -12.34 -3.21 3.36
N MET A 85 -11.33 -3.55 2.58
CA MET A 85 -10.94 -2.77 1.39
C MET A 85 -12.04 -2.75 0.32
N MET A 86 -12.69 -3.88 0.06
CA MET A 86 -13.81 -3.95 -0.88
C MET A 86 -14.98 -3.07 -0.43
N ALA A 87 -15.36 -3.11 0.84
CA ALA A 87 -16.41 -2.28 1.42
C ALA A 87 -16.03 -0.78 1.32
N TYR A 88 -14.78 -0.42 1.60
CA TYR A 88 -14.30 0.95 1.48
C TYR A 88 -14.42 1.47 0.05
N MET A 89 -13.99 0.68 -0.94
CA MET A 89 -14.09 1.02 -2.36
C MET A 89 -15.55 1.12 -2.84
N ALA A 90 -16.45 0.36 -2.25
CA ALA A 90 -17.90 0.45 -2.49
C ALA A 90 -18.57 1.66 -1.79
N GLY A 91 -17.82 2.42 -0.97
CA GLY A 91 -18.31 3.57 -0.22
C GLY A 91 -18.93 3.23 1.14
N ASP A 92 -19.02 1.96 1.50
CA ASP A 92 -19.51 1.52 2.82
C ASP A 92 -18.40 1.60 3.87
N LYS A 93 -18.19 2.82 4.38
CA LYS A 93 -17.16 3.10 5.36
C LYS A 93 -17.38 2.39 6.70
N ALA A 94 -18.65 2.15 7.07
CA ALA A 94 -18.99 1.49 8.32
C ALA A 94 -18.66 0.00 8.26
N ALA A 95 -19.03 -0.68 7.18
CA ALA A 95 -18.65 -2.08 6.96
C ALA A 95 -17.12 -2.23 6.84
N ALA A 96 -16.46 -1.31 6.13
CA ALA A 96 -15.00 -1.31 5.99
C ALA A 96 -14.30 -1.28 7.36
N GLU A 97 -14.66 -0.31 8.20
CA GLU A 97 -14.09 -0.18 9.54
C GLU A 97 -14.35 -1.43 10.41
N ASN A 98 -15.56 -2.00 10.34
CA ASN A 98 -15.89 -3.21 11.07
C ASN A 98 -14.98 -4.38 10.65
N TYR A 99 -14.78 -4.59 9.35
CA TYR A 99 -13.89 -5.62 8.85
C TYR A 99 -12.41 -5.38 9.24
N PHE A 100 -11.92 -4.13 9.19
CA PHE A 100 -10.56 -3.81 9.64
C PHE A 100 -10.37 -4.05 11.13
N LYS A 101 -11.37 -3.75 11.97
CA LYS A 101 -11.34 -4.07 13.40
C LYS A 101 -11.32 -5.58 13.66
N GLN A 102 -12.07 -6.35 12.89
CA GLN A 102 -12.01 -7.81 12.94
C GLN A 102 -10.62 -8.31 12.52
N ALA A 103 -10.05 -7.79 11.44
CA ALA A 103 -8.68 -8.10 11.02
C ALA A 103 -7.66 -7.79 12.13
N ALA A 104 -7.76 -6.61 12.76
CA ALA A 104 -6.89 -6.22 13.86
C ALA A 104 -7.02 -7.13 15.10
N SER A 105 -8.22 -7.68 15.35
CA SER A 105 -8.41 -8.67 16.41
C SER A 105 -7.70 -10.00 16.16
N LYS A 106 -7.39 -10.31 14.88
CA LYS A 106 -6.64 -11.51 14.49
C LYS A 106 -5.14 -11.24 14.39
N SER A 107 -4.76 -10.04 13.98
CA SER A 107 -3.36 -9.59 13.92
C SER A 107 -3.26 -8.09 14.19
N SER A 108 -2.98 -7.73 15.43
CA SER A 108 -2.82 -6.32 15.85
C SER A 108 -1.53 -5.65 15.32
N SER A 109 -0.58 -6.45 14.86
CA SER A 109 0.72 -6.00 14.33
C SER A 109 0.77 -5.94 12.79
N ALA A 110 -0.28 -6.36 12.08
CA ALA A 110 -0.31 -6.31 10.62
C ALA A 110 -0.26 -4.85 10.15
N ALA A 111 0.79 -4.52 9.39
CA ALA A 111 1.06 -3.14 8.96
C ALA A 111 -0.06 -2.60 8.07
N GLU A 112 -0.57 -3.40 7.13
CA GLU A 112 -1.66 -3.05 6.24
C GLU A 112 -2.98 -2.81 6.98
N VAL A 113 -3.28 -3.58 8.03
CA VAL A 113 -4.49 -3.41 8.86
C VAL A 113 -4.41 -2.10 9.64
N ASN A 114 -3.25 -1.83 10.25
CA ASN A 114 -3.01 -0.57 10.94
C ASN A 114 -3.08 0.62 9.98
N THR A 115 -2.55 0.50 8.75
CA THR A 115 -2.69 1.53 7.71
C THR A 115 -4.15 1.82 7.42
N ASN A 116 -4.96 0.80 7.19
CA ASN A 116 -6.38 0.94 6.85
C ASN A 116 -7.19 1.56 8.00
N LEU A 117 -6.94 1.14 9.24
CA LEU A 117 -7.56 1.76 10.42
C LEU A 117 -7.13 3.24 10.57
N GLY A 118 -5.86 3.53 10.38
CA GLY A 118 -5.34 4.91 10.41
C GLY A 118 -6.00 5.79 9.34
N LEU A 119 -6.19 5.29 8.14
CA LEU A 119 -6.93 6.00 7.08
C LEU A 119 -8.41 6.22 7.44
N CYS A 120 -9.07 5.25 8.06
CA CYS A 120 -10.43 5.42 8.58
C CYS A 120 -10.51 6.54 9.62
N GLU A 121 -9.56 6.60 10.54
CA GLU A 121 -9.51 7.66 11.57
C GLU A 121 -9.22 9.05 10.95
N LEU A 122 -8.37 9.12 9.90
CA LEU A 122 -8.15 10.37 9.15
C LEU A 122 -9.43 10.89 8.49
N VAL A 123 -10.22 10.01 7.89
CA VAL A 123 -11.51 10.39 7.26
C VAL A 123 -12.50 10.93 8.29
N LYS A 124 -12.47 10.44 9.54
CA LYS A 124 -13.27 10.94 10.66
C LYS A 124 -12.73 12.24 11.26
N GLY A 125 -11.48 12.61 10.95
CA GLY A 125 -10.79 13.75 11.56
C GLY A 125 -10.11 13.43 12.90
N ASN A 126 -10.04 12.17 13.31
CA ASN A 126 -9.39 11.70 14.53
C ASN A 126 -7.87 11.58 14.34
N VAL A 127 -7.22 12.73 14.24
CA VAL A 127 -5.81 12.85 13.85
C VAL A 127 -4.85 12.11 14.78
N ALA A 128 -5.05 12.21 16.10
CA ALA A 128 -4.18 11.54 17.08
C ALA A 128 -4.28 10.00 16.99
N GLU A 129 -5.49 9.48 16.80
CA GLU A 129 -5.71 8.04 16.66
C GLU A 129 -5.18 7.53 15.31
N ALA A 130 -5.34 8.31 14.26
CA ALA A 130 -4.74 8.02 12.96
C ALA A 130 -3.21 7.92 13.06
N GLU A 131 -2.56 8.85 13.76
CA GLU A 131 -1.10 8.81 13.98
C GLU A 131 -0.69 7.56 14.78
N ASN A 132 -1.46 7.17 15.80
CA ASN A 132 -1.22 5.95 16.58
C ASN A 132 -1.26 4.69 15.71
N TYR A 133 -2.26 4.54 14.84
CA TYR A 133 -2.32 3.41 13.91
C TYR A 133 -1.21 3.46 12.86
N LEU A 134 -1.02 4.60 12.19
CA LEU A 134 -0.05 4.74 11.10
C LEU A 134 1.40 4.56 11.58
N SER A 135 1.73 4.94 12.81
CA SER A 135 3.05 4.70 13.40
C SER A 135 3.38 3.22 13.59
N LYS A 136 2.36 2.36 13.69
CA LYS A 136 2.48 0.88 13.78
C LYS A 136 2.56 0.22 12.41
N SER A 137 2.39 0.97 11.34
CA SER A 137 2.32 0.48 9.95
C SER A 137 3.67 0.43 9.25
N THR A 138 4.76 0.35 9.99
CA THR A 138 6.11 0.28 9.43
C THR A 138 6.25 -0.92 8.49
N GLY A 139 6.59 -0.64 7.22
CA GLY A 139 6.74 -1.66 6.18
C GLY A 139 5.57 -1.74 5.18
N ALA A 140 4.42 -1.12 5.43
CA ALA A 140 3.37 -0.99 4.42
C ALA A 140 3.70 0.17 3.47
N ASN A 141 3.69 -0.09 2.15
CA ASN A 141 4.04 0.91 1.13
C ASN A 141 3.18 2.18 1.17
N THR A 142 1.93 2.06 1.60
CA THR A 142 0.97 3.18 1.69
C THR A 142 1.01 3.92 3.03
N ALA A 143 1.62 3.35 4.07
CA ALA A 143 1.65 3.93 5.41
C ALA A 143 2.45 5.24 5.45
N ASN A 144 3.61 5.26 4.81
CA ASN A 144 4.48 6.43 4.76
C ASN A 144 3.80 7.60 4.02
N GLU A 145 3.05 7.32 2.96
CA GLU A 145 2.32 8.33 2.22
C GLU A 145 1.14 8.88 3.02
N ALA A 146 0.39 8.02 3.70
CA ALA A 146 -0.70 8.41 4.59
C ALA A 146 -0.19 9.26 5.77
N LEU A 147 0.92 8.85 6.37
CA LEU A 147 1.56 9.56 7.49
C LEU A 147 2.11 10.93 7.04
N GLY A 148 2.74 10.99 5.87
CA GLY A 148 3.20 12.23 5.27
C GLY A 148 2.08 13.23 5.03
N ASN A 149 0.94 12.79 4.47
CA ASN A 149 -0.25 13.62 4.28
C ASN A 149 -0.85 14.09 5.61
N LEU A 150 -0.84 13.23 6.64
CA LEU A 150 -1.25 13.59 7.99
C LEU A 150 -0.39 14.74 8.55
N TYR A 151 0.93 14.62 8.46
CA TYR A 151 1.84 15.66 8.94
C TYR A 151 1.72 16.97 8.15
N ILE A 152 1.43 16.93 6.84
CA ILE A 152 1.08 18.14 6.08
C ILE A 152 -0.13 18.83 6.71
N LYS A 153 -1.20 18.09 6.98
CA LYS A 153 -2.42 18.62 7.62
C LYS A 153 -2.16 19.25 8.99
N GLN A 154 -1.22 18.69 9.74
CA GLN A 154 -0.81 19.20 11.06
C GLN A 154 0.17 20.39 10.99
N GLY A 155 0.64 20.77 9.80
CA GLY A 155 1.69 21.79 9.64
C GLY A 155 3.09 21.32 10.06
N GLN A 156 3.29 19.99 10.24
CA GLN A 156 4.58 19.40 10.64
C GLN A 156 5.37 19.00 9.39
N TYR A 157 5.80 19.99 8.62
CA TYR A 157 6.33 19.77 7.26
C TYR A 157 7.63 18.96 7.24
N ASP A 158 8.53 19.14 8.19
CA ASP A 158 9.77 18.36 8.28
C ASP A 158 9.49 16.88 8.54
N LYS A 159 8.51 16.58 9.40
CA LYS A 159 8.06 15.20 9.62
C LYS A 159 7.38 14.62 8.37
N ALA A 160 6.61 15.43 7.64
CA ALA A 160 6.01 15.01 6.38
C ALA A 160 7.08 14.63 5.36
N VAL A 161 8.12 15.46 5.19
CA VAL A 161 9.25 15.17 4.30
C VAL A 161 9.96 13.88 4.71
N ALA A 162 10.18 13.66 6.02
CA ALA A 162 10.79 12.44 6.53
C ALA A 162 9.91 11.21 6.26
N ALA A 163 8.59 11.31 6.45
CA ALA A 163 7.64 10.22 6.20
C ALA A 163 7.57 9.83 4.73
N PHE A 164 7.54 10.80 3.81
CA PHE A 164 7.57 10.53 2.37
C PHE A 164 8.90 9.96 1.88
N GLY A 165 10.02 10.30 2.56
CA GLY A 165 11.35 9.84 2.19
C GLY A 165 11.71 10.20 0.74
N ASP A 166 12.03 9.18 -0.07
CA ASP A 166 12.40 9.34 -1.49
C ASP A 166 11.23 9.12 -2.46
N THR A 167 10.00 9.10 -1.97
CA THR A 167 8.79 8.93 -2.79
C THR A 167 8.69 10.06 -3.83
N LYS A 168 8.36 9.68 -5.09
CA LYS A 168 8.24 10.61 -6.23
C LYS A 168 6.77 10.86 -6.55
N THR A 169 6.09 11.63 -5.69
CA THR A 169 4.67 11.98 -5.81
C THR A 169 4.46 13.47 -5.59
N ASN A 170 3.30 13.96 -6.03
CA ASN A 170 2.89 15.35 -5.81
C ASN A 170 2.79 15.68 -4.31
N SER A 171 2.31 14.76 -3.50
CA SER A 171 2.22 14.94 -2.04
C SER A 171 3.60 15.10 -1.39
N ALA A 172 4.58 14.28 -1.79
CA ALA A 172 5.96 14.42 -1.32
C ALA A 172 6.57 15.76 -1.72
N ALA A 173 6.36 16.19 -2.96
CA ALA A 173 6.83 17.49 -3.43
C ALA A 173 6.15 18.66 -2.68
N LEU A 174 4.84 18.56 -2.43
CA LEU A 174 4.12 19.55 -1.62
C LEU A 174 4.72 19.69 -0.21
N ALA A 175 5.00 18.56 0.46
CA ALA A 175 5.67 18.59 1.77
C ALA A 175 7.02 19.30 1.70
N GLN A 176 7.82 19.04 0.67
CA GLN A 176 9.12 19.67 0.45
C GLN A 176 8.99 21.18 0.16
N ILE A 177 7.98 21.59 -0.62
CA ILE A 177 7.68 23.02 -0.86
C ILE A 177 7.33 23.72 0.47
N LEU A 178 6.46 23.11 1.26
CA LEU A 178 6.03 23.68 2.55
C LEU A 178 7.17 23.70 3.58
N ALA A 179 8.09 22.74 3.52
CA ALA A 179 9.34 22.73 4.28
C ALA A 179 10.42 23.67 3.69
N LYS A 180 10.12 24.37 2.59
CA LYS A 180 11.02 25.30 1.87
C LYS A 180 12.25 24.63 1.22
N ASP A 181 12.23 23.32 1.02
CA ASP A 181 13.26 22.59 0.25
C ASP A 181 12.87 22.55 -1.24
N TYR A 182 12.98 23.71 -1.89
CA TYR A 182 12.54 23.89 -3.29
C TYR A 182 13.36 23.07 -4.28
N ASN A 183 14.65 22.86 -4.01
CA ASN A 183 15.51 22.06 -4.87
C ASN A 183 15.08 20.59 -4.87
N LYS A 184 14.83 20.04 -3.70
CA LYS A 184 14.32 18.67 -3.55
C LYS A 184 12.94 18.53 -4.16
N ALA A 185 12.05 19.50 -3.95
CA ALA A 185 10.72 19.53 -4.55
C ALA A 185 10.77 19.52 -6.09
N LYS A 186 11.61 20.34 -6.68
CA LYS A 186 11.83 20.36 -8.15
C LYS A 186 12.28 18.99 -8.66
N ASN A 187 13.27 18.38 -8.01
CA ASN A 187 13.76 17.06 -8.39
C ASN A 187 12.67 15.98 -8.26
N THR A 188 11.88 16.02 -7.16
CA THR A 188 10.76 15.11 -6.95
C THR A 188 9.71 15.25 -8.05
N LEU A 189 9.26 16.47 -8.37
CA LEU A 189 8.25 16.73 -9.41
C LEU A 189 8.73 16.29 -10.80
N THR A 190 10.01 16.49 -11.11
CA THR A 190 10.59 16.05 -12.38
C THR A 190 10.60 14.51 -12.50
N ALA A 191 10.64 13.81 -11.37
CA ALA A 191 10.71 12.35 -11.31
C ALA A 191 9.33 11.68 -11.12
N VAL A 192 8.22 12.44 -11.07
CA VAL A 192 6.86 11.89 -10.99
C VAL A 192 6.59 11.06 -12.24
N LYS A 193 6.19 9.81 -12.07
CA LYS A 193 6.05 8.83 -13.16
C LYS A 193 4.93 9.19 -14.15
N ASN A 194 3.83 9.74 -13.66
CA ASN A 194 2.67 10.15 -14.47
C ASN A 194 2.30 11.60 -14.09
N PRO A 195 3.01 12.61 -14.64
CA PRO A 195 2.79 13.99 -14.28
C PRO A 195 1.45 14.51 -14.83
N ASP A 196 0.61 15.00 -13.94
CA ASP A 196 -0.68 15.63 -14.24
C ASP A 196 -0.60 17.17 -14.19
N ALA A 197 -1.74 17.84 -14.33
CA ALA A 197 -1.81 19.30 -14.23
C ALA A 197 -1.37 19.81 -12.86
N TYR A 198 -1.64 19.04 -11.79
CA TYR A 198 -1.24 19.42 -10.45
C TYR A 198 0.28 19.33 -10.25
N THR A 199 0.96 18.37 -10.90
CA THR A 199 2.43 18.30 -10.93
C THR A 199 3.02 19.59 -11.52
N ASP A 200 2.47 20.06 -12.64
CA ASP A 200 2.93 21.31 -13.28
C ASP A 200 2.58 22.54 -12.43
N TYR A 201 1.43 22.53 -11.75
CA TYR A 201 1.04 23.60 -10.83
C TYR A 201 2.01 23.72 -9.64
N LEU A 202 2.37 22.61 -9.01
CA LEU A 202 3.39 22.59 -7.96
C LEU A 202 4.76 23.03 -8.47
N MET A 203 5.12 22.69 -9.71
CA MET A 203 6.35 23.19 -10.34
C MET A 203 6.32 24.71 -10.53
N ALA A 204 5.16 25.27 -10.87
CA ALA A 204 5.00 26.72 -10.95
C ALA A 204 5.16 27.39 -9.57
N ILE A 205 4.65 26.78 -8.51
CA ILE A 205 4.87 27.27 -7.12
C ILE A 205 6.36 27.24 -6.78
N VAL A 206 7.09 26.18 -7.13
CA VAL A 206 8.57 26.16 -6.95
C VAL A 206 9.22 27.31 -7.72
N GLY A 207 8.80 27.57 -8.95
CA GLY A 207 9.26 28.72 -9.73
C GLY A 207 9.01 30.06 -9.03
N ALA A 208 7.79 30.26 -8.49
CA ALA A 208 7.40 31.46 -7.78
C ALA A 208 8.23 31.67 -6.50
N ARG A 209 8.43 30.63 -5.72
CA ARG A 209 9.19 30.64 -4.47
C ARG A 209 10.69 30.82 -4.66
N THR A 210 11.20 30.46 -5.85
CA THR A 210 12.62 30.64 -6.23
C THR A 210 12.85 31.85 -7.14
N ASN A 211 11.85 32.72 -7.34
CA ASN A 211 11.89 33.90 -8.23
C ASN A 211 12.26 33.57 -9.69
N ASN A 212 11.88 32.41 -10.18
CA ASN A 212 12.13 31.98 -11.55
C ASN A 212 10.87 32.18 -12.41
N ALA A 213 10.75 33.36 -13.04
CA ALA A 213 9.59 33.74 -13.85
C ALA A 213 9.37 32.82 -15.06
N ASP A 214 10.45 32.35 -15.69
CA ASP A 214 10.35 31.45 -16.85
C ASP A 214 9.78 30.11 -16.46
N LEU A 215 10.19 29.57 -15.30
CA LEU A 215 9.63 28.34 -14.76
C LEU A 215 8.15 28.49 -14.41
N VAL A 216 7.74 29.63 -13.83
CA VAL A 216 6.32 29.92 -13.55
C VAL A 216 5.51 29.88 -14.83
N LYS A 217 5.91 30.70 -15.83
CA LYS A 217 5.17 30.81 -17.12
C LYS A 217 5.09 29.49 -17.87
N SER A 218 6.22 28.79 -18.01
CA SER A 218 6.26 27.51 -18.72
C SER A 218 5.44 26.42 -18.05
N SER A 219 5.44 26.38 -16.70
CA SER A 219 4.66 25.40 -15.95
C SER A 219 3.16 25.70 -16.00
N LEU A 220 2.75 26.96 -15.84
CA LEU A 220 1.34 27.35 -15.94
C LEU A 220 0.78 27.18 -17.37
N ALA A 221 1.60 27.35 -18.40
CA ALA A 221 1.20 27.02 -19.77
C ALA A 221 0.86 25.53 -19.93
N LYS A 222 1.59 24.64 -19.28
CA LYS A 222 1.27 23.19 -19.24
C LYS A 222 0.00 22.90 -18.45
N VAL A 223 -0.20 23.59 -17.31
CA VAL A 223 -1.44 23.49 -16.55
C VAL A 223 -2.64 23.84 -17.44
N ALA A 224 -2.57 24.95 -18.16
CA ALA A 224 -3.66 25.39 -19.05
C ALA A 224 -3.99 24.38 -20.17
N GLN A 225 -3.01 23.62 -20.63
CA GLN A 225 -3.22 22.56 -21.63
C GLN A 225 -3.91 21.30 -21.04
N LYS A 226 -3.74 21.05 -19.74
CA LYS A 226 -4.22 19.84 -19.09
C LYS A 226 -5.50 20.02 -18.27
N ASP A 227 -5.67 21.20 -17.64
CA ASP A 227 -6.79 21.50 -16.74
C ASP A 227 -7.13 22.99 -16.74
N ALA A 228 -8.21 23.34 -17.43
CA ALA A 228 -8.69 24.72 -17.54
C ALA A 228 -9.16 25.32 -16.20
N ASN A 229 -9.70 24.50 -15.29
CA ASN A 229 -10.16 24.96 -13.98
C ASN A 229 -8.96 25.30 -13.08
N LEU A 230 -7.93 24.47 -13.08
CA LEU A 230 -6.71 24.72 -12.33
C LEU A 230 -5.95 25.93 -12.92
N ALA A 231 -5.97 26.13 -14.23
CA ALA A 231 -5.43 27.34 -14.86
C ALA A 231 -6.19 28.60 -14.46
N ALA A 232 -7.52 28.54 -14.40
CA ALA A 232 -8.33 29.66 -13.91
C ALA A 232 -8.02 29.98 -12.43
N HIS A 233 -7.84 28.93 -11.61
CA HIS A 233 -7.42 29.09 -10.21
C HIS A 233 -6.06 29.80 -10.10
N ALA A 234 -5.09 29.44 -10.92
CA ALA A 234 -3.77 30.06 -10.93
C ALA A 234 -3.81 31.59 -11.12
N LYS A 235 -4.77 32.11 -11.88
CA LYS A 235 -4.92 33.57 -12.12
C LYS A 235 -5.29 34.36 -10.85
N ILE A 236 -5.89 33.72 -9.86
CA ILE A 236 -6.33 34.32 -8.60
C ILE A 236 -5.47 33.88 -7.40
N ASP A 237 -4.53 32.95 -7.63
CA ASP A 237 -3.66 32.48 -6.57
C ASP A 237 -2.59 33.52 -6.22
N ARG A 238 -2.49 33.84 -4.92
CA ARG A 238 -1.52 34.80 -4.40
C ARG A 238 -0.07 34.41 -4.63
N GLU A 239 0.22 33.11 -4.81
CA GLU A 239 1.56 32.62 -5.14
C GLU A 239 2.10 33.25 -6.43
N PHE A 240 1.19 33.55 -7.36
CA PHE A 240 1.55 34.07 -8.68
C PHE A 240 1.24 35.54 -8.86
N ALA A 241 0.82 36.27 -7.81
CA ALA A 241 0.34 37.65 -7.90
C ALA A 241 1.35 38.66 -8.53
N LYS A 242 2.65 38.35 -8.45
CA LYS A 242 3.70 39.20 -9.04
C LYS A 242 4.07 38.81 -10.47
N TYR A 243 3.47 37.78 -11.02
CA TYR A 243 3.69 37.32 -12.39
C TYR A 243 2.48 37.68 -13.24
N ASP A 244 2.73 38.20 -14.45
CA ASP A 244 1.66 38.46 -15.41
C ASP A 244 1.21 37.13 -16.04
N ILE A 245 0.08 36.59 -15.55
CA ILE A 245 -0.50 35.33 -15.98
C ILE A 245 -1.72 35.66 -16.85
N GLN A 246 -1.55 35.56 -18.17
CA GLN A 246 -2.62 35.79 -19.15
C GLN A 246 -3.56 34.58 -19.28
#